data_5c473082fe9723cf4fcf82473f76a748
#
_entry.id   5c473082fe9723cf4fcf82473f76a748
#
_cell.length_a   1.000
_cell.length_b   1.000
_cell.length_c   1.000
_cell.angle_alpha   90.00
_cell.angle_beta   90.00
_cell.angle_gamma   90.00
#
_symmetry.space_group_name_H-M   'P 1'
#
loop_
_entity.id
_entity.type
_entity.pdbx_description
1 polymer ?
#
loop_
_entity_poly.entity_id
_entity_poly.type
_entity_poly.pdbx_seq_one_letter_code
_entity_poly.pdbx_strand_id
1 'polypeptide(L)'
;MKKIKFAFSVGEESGDFLGSRLIKNLKMKYPDASFIGLAGDLMKKEGMESFFPMEELSVMGLVDPLINLRRLLKRRKQLIDFILQEKPDIFIGIDSPSFNSGIAKRIKSKTSIKTIQYVCPQFWAWRRGRAKRFNNYLDHIFSIFPFEENLLQKEKMSSNFIGHPLADIFEIDLDKKKYREKLGFSKEKTYIALLPG
;
A
#
# COMPACT_ATOMS: atom_id res chain seq x y z
N MET A 1 -13.18 -25.00 6.30
CA MET A 1 -13.46 -23.67 5.69
C MET A 1 -12.53 -23.48 4.51
N LYS A 2 -12.98 -22.77 3.43
CA LYS A 2 -12.08 -22.46 2.29
C LYS A 2 -10.93 -21.56 2.78
N LYS A 3 -9.70 -21.95 2.49
CA LYS A 3 -8.52 -21.14 2.79
C LYS A 3 -8.53 -19.89 1.90
N ILE A 4 -8.56 -18.69 2.50
CA ILE A 4 -8.57 -17.43 1.76
C ILE A 4 -7.15 -17.10 1.30
N LYS A 5 -7.00 -16.74 0.03
CA LYS A 5 -5.73 -16.31 -0.55
C LYS A 5 -5.79 -14.81 -0.88
N PHE A 6 -4.87 -14.05 -0.30
CA PHE A 6 -4.69 -12.64 -0.57
C PHE A 6 -3.47 -12.42 -1.46
N ALA A 7 -3.62 -11.60 -2.50
CA ALA A 7 -2.49 -11.08 -3.25
C ALA A 7 -2.27 -9.61 -2.92
N PHE A 8 -1.00 -9.23 -2.70
CA PHE A 8 -0.60 -7.87 -2.39
C PHE A 8 0.36 -7.31 -3.44
N SER A 9 0.36 -5.99 -3.56
CA SER A 9 1.39 -5.27 -4.32
C SER A 9 1.74 -3.97 -3.61
N VAL A 10 3.00 -3.88 -3.17
CA VAL A 10 3.59 -2.67 -2.59
C VAL A 10 4.80 -2.24 -3.41
N GLY A 11 5.06 -0.94 -3.47
CA GLY A 11 6.18 -0.40 -4.25
C GLY A 11 7.20 0.39 -3.43
N GLU A 12 6.92 0.63 -2.15
CA GLU A 12 7.69 1.51 -1.27
C GLU A 12 7.66 1.01 0.16
N GLU A 13 8.65 1.41 0.97
CA GLU A 13 8.77 1.02 2.38
C GLU A 13 7.56 1.44 3.23
N SER A 14 6.97 2.61 2.93
CA SER A 14 5.74 3.08 3.56
C SER A 14 4.58 2.10 3.36
N GLY A 15 4.44 1.59 2.14
CA GLY A 15 3.43 0.58 1.79
C GLY A 15 3.72 -0.77 2.43
N ASP A 16 4.99 -1.17 2.53
CA ASP A 16 5.41 -2.41 3.21
C ASP A 16 5.07 -2.37 4.70
N PHE A 17 5.30 -1.23 5.36
CA PHE A 17 4.88 -1.02 6.74
C PHE A 17 3.36 -1.17 6.92
N LEU A 18 2.56 -0.51 6.08
CA LEU A 18 1.09 -0.63 6.12
C LEU A 18 0.63 -2.06 5.86
N GLY A 19 1.22 -2.71 4.87
CA GLY A 19 0.92 -4.09 4.49
C GLY A 19 1.24 -5.09 5.58
N SER A 20 2.37 -4.94 6.27
CA SER A 20 2.75 -5.83 7.38
C SER A 20 1.73 -5.79 8.52
N ARG A 21 1.23 -4.60 8.88
CA ARG A 21 0.19 -4.42 9.90
C ARG A 21 -1.13 -5.06 9.47
N LEU A 22 -1.50 -4.89 8.21
CA LEU A 22 -2.70 -5.50 7.65
C LEU A 22 -2.61 -7.04 7.67
N ILE A 23 -1.49 -7.61 7.21
CA ILE A 23 -1.27 -9.08 7.24
C ILE A 23 -1.35 -9.62 8.65
N LYS A 24 -0.70 -8.97 9.62
CA LYS A 24 -0.76 -9.37 11.02
C LYS A 24 -2.19 -9.47 11.54
N ASN A 25 -3.03 -8.47 11.25
CA ASN A 25 -4.44 -8.47 11.66
C ASN A 25 -5.28 -9.50 10.88
N LEU A 26 -5.02 -9.69 9.60
CA LEU A 26 -5.69 -10.71 8.79
C LEU A 26 -5.38 -12.12 9.29
N LYS A 27 -4.15 -12.41 9.72
CA LYS A 27 -3.77 -13.70 10.31
C LYS A 27 -4.51 -13.99 11.61
N MET A 28 -4.73 -12.99 12.44
CA MET A 28 -5.53 -13.18 13.67
C MET A 28 -6.98 -13.58 13.36
N LYS A 29 -7.55 -13.00 12.30
CA LYS A 29 -8.93 -13.27 11.88
C LYS A 29 -9.07 -14.51 11.00
N TYR A 30 -8.06 -14.78 10.18
CA TYR A 30 -8.00 -15.87 9.20
C TYR A 30 -6.67 -16.62 9.32
N PRO A 31 -6.50 -17.48 10.34
CA PRO A 31 -5.22 -18.14 10.64
C PRO A 31 -4.66 -18.96 9.45
N ASP A 32 -5.57 -19.54 8.65
CA ASP A 32 -5.22 -20.37 7.48
C ASP A 32 -5.05 -19.58 6.18
N ALA A 33 -5.13 -18.25 6.23
CA ALA A 33 -4.96 -17.43 5.04
C ALA A 33 -3.55 -17.52 4.47
N SER A 34 -3.42 -17.41 3.15
CA SER A 34 -2.15 -17.31 2.46
C SER A 34 -1.99 -15.93 1.82
N PHE A 35 -0.74 -15.43 1.80
CA PHE A 35 -0.37 -14.10 1.36
C PHE A 35 0.72 -14.19 0.31
N ILE A 36 0.46 -13.67 -0.90
CA ILE A 36 1.37 -13.76 -2.06
C ILE A 36 1.47 -12.41 -2.76
N GLY A 37 2.42 -12.26 -3.65
CA GLY A 37 2.52 -11.11 -4.55
C GLY A 37 3.83 -10.34 -4.42
N LEU A 38 3.80 -9.03 -4.23
CA LEU A 38 4.97 -8.18 -4.09
C LEU A 38 5.01 -7.53 -2.70
N ALA A 39 6.09 -7.76 -1.99
CA ALA A 39 6.27 -7.37 -0.60
C ALA A 39 7.69 -6.88 -0.32
N GLY A 40 7.82 -5.98 0.66
CA GLY A 40 9.08 -5.67 1.30
C GLY A 40 9.38 -6.58 2.49
N ASP A 41 10.41 -6.23 3.25
CA ASP A 41 10.93 -7.08 4.33
C ASP A 41 9.98 -7.20 5.54
N LEU A 42 9.18 -6.17 5.81
CA LEU A 42 8.23 -6.21 6.92
C LEU A 42 7.08 -7.17 6.64
N MET A 43 6.52 -7.15 5.43
CA MET A 43 5.47 -8.10 5.03
C MET A 43 6.03 -9.53 4.93
N LYS A 44 7.27 -9.72 4.48
CA LYS A 44 7.94 -11.04 4.48
C LYS A 44 8.11 -11.59 5.88
N LYS A 45 8.46 -10.76 6.87
CA LYS A 45 8.53 -11.15 8.30
C LYS A 45 7.17 -11.62 8.83
N GLU A 46 6.08 -11.08 8.28
CA GLU A 46 4.73 -11.55 8.57
C GLU A 46 4.32 -12.81 7.77
N GLY A 47 5.25 -13.46 7.08
CA GLY A 47 5.04 -14.72 6.37
C GLY A 47 4.45 -14.58 4.97
N MET A 48 4.60 -13.43 4.32
CA MET A 48 4.25 -13.26 2.92
C MET A 48 5.39 -13.70 2.01
N GLU A 49 5.07 -14.40 0.93
CA GLU A 49 6.01 -14.72 -0.13
C GLU A 49 6.02 -13.63 -1.20
N SER A 50 7.19 -13.02 -1.46
CA SER A 50 7.35 -12.01 -2.49
C SER A 50 7.82 -12.63 -3.79
N PHE A 51 7.13 -12.32 -4.88
CA PHE A 51 7.42 -12.84 -6.22
C PHE A 51 8.75 -12.34 -6.80
N PHE A 52 9.16 -11.11 -6.45
CA PHE A 52 10.48 -10.54 -6.72
C PHE A 52 10.82 -9.49 -5.66
N PRO A 53 12.08 -9.05 -5.53
CA PRO A 53 12.48 -8.02 -4.59
C PRO A 53 11.78 -6.67 -4.87
N MET A 54 11.18 -6.06 -3.85
CA MET A 54 10.48 -4.77 -3.97
C MET A 54 11.42 -3.64 -4.45
N GLU A 55 12.68 -3.73 -4.07
CA GLU A 55 13.75 -2.78 -4.42
C GLU A 55 13.91 -2.62 -5.94
N GLU A 56 13.49 -3.62 -6.71
CA GLU A 56 13.50 -3.53 -8.17
C GLU A 56 12.52 -2.48 -8.73
N LEU A 57 11.53 -2.06 -7.94
CA LEU A 57 10.66 -0.94 -8.30
C LEU A 57 11.24 0.42 -7.88
N SER A 58 12.09 0.43 -6.86
CA SER A 58 12.63 1.64 -6.23
C SER A 58 13.84 2.25 -6.95
N VAL A 59 14.44 1.55 -7.91
CA VAL A 59 15.63 2.04 -8.65
C VAL A 59 15.22 3.14 -9.65
N MET A 60 14.75 4.25 -9.11
CA MET A 60 14.38 5.44 -9.87
C MET A 60 15.30 6.61 -9.49
N GLY A 61 16.54 6.64 -9.94
CA GLY A 61 17.34 7.82 -9.58
C GLY A 61 18.29 8.32 -10.65
N LEU A 62 18.97 7.46 -11.37
CA LEU A 62 20.12 7.87 -12.18
C LEU A 62 20.18 7.23 -13.59
N VAL A 63 19.19 6.43 -13.97
CA VAL A 63 19.16 5.73 -15.28
C VAL A 63 18.05 6.32 -16.13
N ASP A 64 18.25 6.29 -17.45
CA ASP A 64 17.30 6.75 -18.47
C ASP A 64 15.84 6.38 -18.11
N PRO A 65 14.95 7.38 -17.99
CA PRO A 65 13.54 7.18 -17.64
C PRO A 65 12.81 6.19 -18.56
N LEU A 66 13.20 6.07 -19.81
CA LEU A 66 12.60 5.14 -20.78
C LEU A 66 12.99 3.69 -20.50
N ILE A 67 14.23 3.44 -20.10
CA ILE A 67 14.72 2.09 -19.75
C ILE A 67 14.01 1.63 -18.47
N ASN A 68 13.92 2.51 -17.49
CA ASN A 68 13.23 2.23 -16.23
C ASN A 68 11.74 1.95 -16.46
N LEU A 69 11.07 2.70 -17.33
CA LEU A 69 9.66 2.48 -17.65
C LEU A 69 9.43 1.10 -18.29
N ARG A 70 10.27 0.69 -19.24
CA ARG A 70 10.17 -0.65 -19.87
C ARG A 70 10.36 -1.76 -18.84
N ARG A 71 11.35 -1.64 -17.95
CA ARG A 71 11.61 -2.58 -16.87
C ARG A 71 10.39 -2.67 -15.93
N LEU A 72 9.87 -1.54 -15.50
CA LEU A 72 8.71 -1.45 -14.62
C LEU A 72 7.47 -2.10 -15.25
N LEU A 73 7.21 -1.83 -16.52
CA LEU A 73 6.11 -2.44 -17.26
C LEU A 73 6.27 -3.96 -17.39
N LYS A 74 7.50 -4.45 -17.63
CA LYS A 74 7.81 -5.88 -17.68
C LYS A 74 7.55 -6.55 -16.32
N ARG A 75 8.05 -5.97 -15.21
CA ARG A 75 7.82 -6.48 -13.86
C ARG A 75 6.34 -6.48 -13.48
N ARG A 76 5.63 -5.39 -13.81
CA ARG A 76 4.18 -5.34 -13.61
C ARG A 76 3.45 -6.44 -14.38
N LYS A 77 3.82 -6.70 -15.64
CA LYS A 77 3.23 -7.78 -16.42
C LYS A 77 3.49 -9.14 -15.77
N GLN A 78 4.72 -9.43 -15.36
CA GLN A 78 5.09 -10.69 -14.68
C GLN A 78 4.27 -10.87 -13.38
N LEU A 79 4.12 -9.84 -12.57
CA LEU A 79 3.32 -9.88 -11.36
C LEU A 79 1.83 -10.13 -11.66
N ILE A 80 1.29 -9.51 -12.70
CA ILE A 80 -0.09 -9.76 -13.15
C ILE A 80 -0.26 -11.21 -13.56
N ASP A 81 0.64 -11.75 -14.38
CA ASP A 81 0.56 -13.13 -14.88
C ASP A 81 0.64 -14.11 -13.69
N PHE A 82 1.53 -13.88 -12.73
CA PHE A 82 1.61 -14.63 -11.48
C PHE A 82 0.29 -14.59 -10.68
N ILE A 83 -0.26 -13.40 -10.44
CA ILE A 83 -1.52 -13.25 -9.68
C ILE A 83 -2.68 -13.98 -10.40
N LEU A 84 -2.74 -13.89 -11.72
CA LEU A 84 -3.78 -14.57 -12.51
C LEU A 84 -3.64 -16.10 -12.44
N GLN A 85 -2.42 -16.63 -12.39
CA GLN A 85 -2.14 -18.04 -12.23
C GLN A 85 -2.51 -18.55 -10.85
N GLU A 86 -2.17 -17.78 -9.80
CA GLU A 86 -2.41 -18.13 -8.40
C GLU A 86 -3.88 -18.01 -7.96
N LYS A 87 -4.71 -17.28 -8.72
CA LYS A 87 -6.16 -17.11 -8.51
C LYS A 87 -6.52 -16.75 -7.07
N PRO A 88 -5.98 -15.66 -6.50
CA PRO A 88 -6.34 -15.23 -5.16
C PRO A 88 -7.82 -14.85 -5.08
N ASP A 89 -8.37 -14.84 -3.89
CA ASP A 89 -9.74 -14.37 -3.65
C ASP A 89 -9.80 -12.82 -3.70
N ILE A 90 -8.73 -12.16 -3.22
CA ILE A 90 -8.65 -10.71 -3.11
C ILE A 90 -7.26 -10.21 -3.54
N PHE A 91 -7.22 -9.16 -4.35
CA PHE A 91 -6.01 -8.37 -4.64
C PHE A 91 -6.06 -7.05 -3.89
N ILE A 92 -4.99 -6.69 -3.20
CA ILE A 92 -4.84 -5.43 -2.46
C ILE A 92 -3.58 -4.71 -2.93
N GLY A 93 -3.77 -3.60 -3.65
CA GLY A 93 -2.69 -2.66 -3.96
C GLY A 93 -2.52 -1.68 -2.80
N ILE A 94 -1.30 -1.54 -2.27
CA ILE A 94 -1.01 -0.61 -1.18
C ILE A 94 -0.15 0.51 -1.73
N ASP A 95 -0.60 1.76 -1.51
CA ASP A 95 0.06 2.95 -2.06
C ASP A 95 0.35 2.82 -3.58
N SER A 96 1.39 3.46 -4.10
CA SER A 96 1.86 3.36 -5.50
C SER A 96 0.74 3.26 -6.55
N PRO A 97 -0.22 4.21 -6.59
CA PRO A 97 -1.46 4.05 -7.35
C PRO A 97 -1.24 3.92 -8.86
N SER A 98 -0.15 4.48 -9.40
CA SER A 98 0.18 4.37 -10.82
C SER A 98 0.57 2.94 -11.22
N PHE A 99 1.27 2.23 -10.35
CA PHE A 99 1.66 0.85 -10.56
C PHE A 99 0.49 -0.09 -10.33
N ASN A 100 -0.18 0.03 -9.18
CA ASN A 100 -1.26 -0.83 -8.73
C ASN A 100 -2.52 -0.73 -9.60
N SER A 101 -2.86 0.47 -10.12
CA SER A 101 -4.02 0.62 -11.03
C SER A 101 -3.87 -0.20 -12.32
N GLY A 102 -2.64 -0.35 -12.82
CA GLY A 102 -2.39 -1.20 -14.00
C GLY A 102 -2.64 -2.67 -13.71
N ILE A 103 -2.30 -3.14 -12.50
CA ILE A 103 -2.56 -4.51 -12.04
C ILE A 103 -4.06 -4.72 -11.85
N ALA A 104 -4.71 -3.85 -11.05
CA ALA A 104 -6.13 -3.94 -10.75
C ALA A 104 -7.00 -3.96 -12.02
N LYS A 105 -6.73 -3.08 -12.99
CA LYS A 105 -7.43 -3.06 -14.30
C LYS A 105 -7.32 -4.40 -15.02
N ARG A 106 -6.13 -4.99 -15.05
CA ARG A 106 -5.91 -6.24 -15.77
C ARG A 106 -6.56 -7.42 -15.07
N ILE A 107 -6.50 -7.47 -13.74
CA ILE A 107 -7.21 -8.47 -12.94
C ILE A 107 -8.72 -8.35 -13.16
N LYS A 108 -9.27 -7.15 -13.00
CA LYS A 108 -10.71 -6.91 -13.15
C LYS A 108 -11.26 -7.23 -14.54
N SER A 109 -10.45 -6.99 -15.59
CA SER A 109 -10.86 -7.30 -16.97
C SER A 109 -10.88 -8.79 -17.30
N LYS A 110 -10.28 -9.66 -16.49
CA LYS A 110 -10.11 -11.08 -16.78
C LYS A 110 -10.74 -12.01 -15.75
N THR A 111 -11.07 -11.50 -14.56
CA THR A 111 -11.48 -12.32 -13.42
C THR A 111 -12.52 -11.61 -12.56
N SER A 112 -13.11 -12.37 -11.63
CA SER A 112 -13.98 -11.86 -10.56
C SER A 112 -13.25 -11.57 -9.25
N ILE A 113 -11.90 -11.64 -9.23
CA ILE A 113 -11.09 -11.32 -8.06
C ILE A 113 -11.44 -9.92 -7.56
N LYS A 114 -11.68 -9.80 -6.27
CA LYS A 114 -11.94 -8.49 -5.65
C LYS A 114 -10.67 -7.66 -5.64
N THR A 115 -10.78 -6.40 -6.05
CA THR A 115 -9.66 -5.48 -6.18
C THR A 115 -9.83 -4.32 -5.21
N ILE A 116 -8.87 -4.16 -4.31
CA ILE A 116 -8.89 -3.15 -3.25
C ILE A 116 -7.64 -2.28 -3.38
N GLN A 117 -7.79 -0.99 -3.16
CA GLN A 117 -6.69 -0.06 -2.96
C GLN A 117 -6.64 0.35 -1.49
N TYR A 118 -5.52 0.12 -0.84
CA TYR A 118 -5.21 0.66 0.49
C TYR A 118 -4.30 1.86 0.32
N VAL A 119 -4.62 2.96 0.94
CA VAL A 119 -4.21 4.34 0.69
C VAL A 119 -4.88 4.90 -0.56
N CYS A 120 -5.71 5.90 -0.33
CA CYS A 120 -6.46 6.56 -1.39
C CYS A 120 -5.52 7.28 -2.36
N PRO A 121 -5.64 7.06 -3.69
CA PRO A 121 -4.87 7.84 -4.65
C PRO A 121 -5.18 9.33 -4.53
N GLN A 122 -4.17 10.19 -4.54
CA GLN A 122 -4.30 11.65 -4.36
C GLN A 122 -4.93 12.34 -5.60
N PHE A 123 -6.13 11.90 -6.00
CA PHE A 123 -6.82 12.44 -7.18
C PHE A 123 -7.31 13.88 -6.99
N TRP A 124 -7.57 14.30 -5.75
CA TRP A 124 -8.08 15.63 -5.41
C TRP A 124 -7.03 16.72 -5.63
N ALA A 125 -5.74 16.40 -5.48
CA ALA A 125 -4.65 17.37 -5.62
C ALA A 125 -4.42 17.77 -7.08
N TRP A 126 -4.55 16.82 -8.03
CA TRP A 126 -4.09 17.04 -9.40
C TRP A 126 -5.12 16.74 -10.48
N ARG A 127 -6.09 15.84 -10.27
CA ARG A 127 -6.99 15.37 -11.34
C ARG A 127 -8.32 14.83 -10.79
N ARG A 128 -9.22 15.70 -10.34
CA ARG A 128 -10.55 15.33 -9.79
C ARG A 128 -11.35 14.36 -10.69
N GLY A 129 -11.34 14.52 -12.01
CA GLY A 129 -12.06 13.62 -12.93
C GLY A 129 -11.54 12.17 -13.01
N ARG A 130 -10.43 11.82 -12.34
CA ARG A 130 -9.93 10.45 -12.30
C ARG A 130 -10.67 9.55 -11.32
N ALA A 131 -11.30 10.11 -10.30
CA ALA A 131 -12.00 9.30 -9.29
C ALA A 131 -13.09 8.42 -9.90
N LYS A 132 -13.86 8.94 -10.87
CA LYS A 132 -14.86 8.16 -11.61
C LYS A 132 -14.29 6.89 -12.27
N ARG A 133 -13.00 6.92 -12.64
CA ARG A 133 -12.34 5.77 -13.28
C ARG A 133 -11.99 4.67 -12.30
N PHE A 134 -11.92 4.96 -11.00
CA PHE A 134 -11.60 3.95 -9.98
C PHE A 134 -12.68 2.87 -9.94
N ASN A 135 -13.96 3.25 -10.04
CA ASN A 135 -15.08 2.32 -10.07
C ASN A 135 -15.00 1.26 -11.19
N ASN A 136 -14.22 1.52 -12.24
CA ASN A 136 -14.08 0.57 -13.35
C ASN A 136 -13.13 -0.59 -13.02
N TYR A 137 -12.30 -0.45 -11.97
CA TYR A 137 -11.29 -1.46 -11.67
C TYR A 137 -10.96 -1.64 -10.18
N LEU A 138 -11.58 -0.88 -9.28
CA LEU A 138 -11.51 -1.08 -7.84
C LEU A 138 -12.89 -1.39 -7.30
N ASP A 139 -12.99 -2.42 -6.49
CA ASP A 139 -14.22 -2.73 -5.76
C ASP A 139 -14.30 -1.91 -4.46
N HIS A 140 -13.15 -1.54 -3.87
CA HIS A 140 -13.12 -0.80 -2.62
C HIS A 140 -11.82 0.00 -2.43
N ILE A 141 -11.91 1.09 -1.65
CA ILE A 141 -10.74 1.87 -1.23
C ILE A 141 -10.73 2.01 0.29
N PHE A 142 -9.61 1.65 0.92
CA PHE A 142 -9.33 2.01 2.31
C PHE A 142 -8.55 3.33 2.34
N SER A 143 -9.14 4.35 2.96
CA SER A 143 -8.51 5.66 3.12
C SER A 143 -7.87 5.81 4.51
N ILE A 144 -6.78 6.57 4.58
CA ILE A 144 -6.04 6.83 5.83
C ILE A 144 -6.27 8.23 6.39
N PHE A 145 -6.96 9.10 5.63
CA PHE A 145 -7.36 10.43 6.07
C PHE A 145 -8.88 10.60 6.05
N PRO A 146 -9.47 11.21 7.10
CA PRO A 146 -10.94 11.27 7.22
C PRO A 146 -11.61 12.09 6.10
N PHE A 147 -10.95 13.11 5.56
CA PHE A 147 -11.52 13.94 4.49
C PHE A 147 -11.66 13.20 3.14
N GLU A 148 -10.89 12.13 2.93
CA GLU A 148 -10.88 11.34 1.69
C GLU A 148 -12.20 10.60 1.50
N GLU A 149 -12.82 10.12 2.57
CA GLU A 149 -14.08 9.39 2.52
C GLU A 149 -15.20 10.22 1.89
N ASN A 150 -15.35 11.48 2.33
CA ASN A 150 -16.33 12.40 1.76
C ASN A 150 -16.11 12.67 0.26
N LEU A 151 -14.84 12.71 -0.18
CA LEU A 151 -14.49 12.91 -1.59
C LEU A 151 -14.82 11.67 -2.42
N LEU A 152 -14.53 10.48 -1.90
CA LEU A 152 -14.80 9.20 -2.56
C LEU A 152 -16.31 8.94 -2.67
N GLN A 153 -17.08 9.24 -1.62
CA GLN A 153 -18.55 9.13 -1.63
C GLN A 153 -19.21 10.00 -2.70
N LYS A 154 -18.73 11.23 -2.90
CA LYS A 154 -19.22 12.12 -3.98
C LYS A 154 -19.06 11.48 -5.37
N GLU A 155 -18.03 10.65 -5.54
CA GLU A 155 -17.74 9.92 -6.77
C GLU A 155 -18.37 8.52 -6.79
N LYS A 156 -19.24 8.21 -5.82
CA LYS A 156 -19.90 6.91 -5.64
C LYS A 156 -18.93 5.73 -5.53
N MET A 157 -17.72 5.98 -5.02
CA MET A 157 -16.71 4.95 -4.78
C MET A 157 -16.95 4.29 -3.43
N SER A 158 -17.01 2.97 -3.42
CA SER A 158 -17.05 2.20 -2.16
C SER A 158 -15.76 2.40 -1.37
N SER A 159 -15.86 2.96 -0.18
CA SER A 159 -14.70 3.30 0.64
C SER A 159 -15.00 3.29 2.13
N ASN A 160 -13.96 3.09 2.94
CA ASN A 160 -13.99 3.31 4.37
C ASN A 160 -12.72 4.04 4.83
N PHE A 161 -12.89 5.00 5.72
CA PHE A 161 -11.78 5.55 6.49
C PHE A 161 -11.40 4.54 7.58
N ILE A 162 -10.14 4.10 7.58
CA ILE A 162 -9.63 3.09 8.52
C ILE A 162 -8.55 3.64 9.46
N GLY A 163 -8.18 4.91 9.32
CA GLY A 163 -7.09 5.54 10.07
C GLY A 163 -5.71 5.15 9.57
N HIS A 164 -4.69 5.77 10.17
CA HIS A 164 -3.30 5.48 9.89
C HIS A 164 -2.68 4.70 11.05
N PRO A 165 -2.01 3.56 10.82
CA PRO A 165 -1.46 2.71 11.89
C PRO A 165 -0.47 3.41 12.83
N LEU A 166 0.16 4.50 12.39
CA LEU A 166 1.01 5.32 13.27
C LEU A 166 0.24 5.93 14.44
N ALA A 167 -1.07 6.16 14.29
CA ALA A 167 -1.90 6.67 15.39
C ALA A 167 -1.97 5.69 16.58
N ASP A 168 -1.82 4.39 16.32
CA ASP A 168 -1.81 3.36 17.36
C ASP A 168 -0.41 3.21 18.02
N ILE A 169 0.63 3.77 17.40
CA ILE A 169 2.02 3.64 17.86
C ILE A 169 2.45 4.83 18.70
N PHE A 170 1.99 6.02 18.35
CA PHE A 170 2.33 7.24 19.06
C PHE A 170 1.37 7.52 20.19
N GLU A 171 1.94 7.72 21.39
CA GLU A 171 1.18 8.23 22.55
C GLU A 171 0.72 9.67 22.27
N ILE A 172 -0.54 9.98 22.60
CA ILE A 172 -1.11 11.32 22.40
C ILE A 172 -0.38 12.36 23.26
N ASP A 173 -0.04 11.99 24.51
CA ASP A 173 0.67 12.84 25.46
C ASP A 173 2.15 12.45 25.55
N LEU A 174 2.93 12.85 24.54
CA LEU A 174 4.37 12.62 24.51
C LEU A 174 5.07 13.50 25.57
N ASP A 175 5.71 12.87 26.55
CA ASP A 175 6.63 13.56 27.47
C ASP A 175 7.91 13.99 26.75
N LYS A 176 7.93 15.27 26.34
CA LYS A 176 9.07 15.87 25.63
C LYS A 176 10.40 15.72 26.40
N LYS A 177 10.37 15.76 27.74
CA LYS A 177 11.59 15.63 28.56
C LYS A 177 12.15 14.22 28.44
N LYS A 178 11.31 13.21 28.62
CA LYS A 178 11.65 11.79 28.48
C LYS A 178 12.27 11.47 27.12
N TYR A 179 11.64 11.98 26.03
CA TYR A 179 12.15 11.73 24.67
C TYR A 179 13.44 12.49 24.36
N ARG A 180 13.60 13.72 24.88
CA ARG A 180 14.87 14.45 24.75
C ARG A 180 16.00 13.72 25.43
N GLU A 181 15.79 13.22 26.63
CA GLU A 181 16.78 12.43 27.38
C GLU A 181 17.11 11.12 26.64
N LYS A 182 16.11 10.41 26.15
CA LYS A 182 16.30 9.18 25.38
C LYS A 182 17.11 9.38 24.10
N LEU A 183 16.97 10.54 23.45
CA LEU A 183 17.72 10.91 22.25
C LEU A 183 19.08 11.57 22.55
N GLY A 184 19.45 11.73 23.81
CA GLY A 184 20.69 12.40 24.20
C GLY A 184 20.70 13.92 23.95
N PHE A 185 19.53 14.54 23.83
CA PHE A 185 19.41 15.96 23.56
C PHE A 185 19.55 16.80 24.82
N SER A 186 20.37 17.86 24.76
CA SER A 186 20.50 18.85 25.85
C SER A 186 19.18 19.59 26.08
N LYS A 187 18.88 19.90 27.33
CA LYS A 187 17.69 20.68 27.73
C LYS A 187 17.74 22.14 27.24
N GLU A 188 18.94 22.68 27.07
CA GLU A 188 19.19 24.09 26.79
C GLU A 188 19.36 24.42 25.29
N LYS A 189 19.51 23.38 24.43
CA LYS A 189 19.74 23.57 23.00
C LYS A 189 18.46 23.46 22.19
N THR A 190 18.33 24.28 21.16
CA THR A 190 17.31 24.10 20.13
C THR A 190 17.81 23.10 19.10
N TYR A 191 16.97 22.13 18.75
CA TYR A 191 17.23 21.13 17.73
C TYR A 191 16.26 21.29 16.57
N ILE A 192 16.75 21.18 15.36
CA ILE A 192 15.97 21.22 14.12
C ILE A 192 16.07 19.85 13.48
N ALA A 193 14.94 19.20 13.29
CA ALA A 193 14.87 17.95 12.51
C ALA A 193 14.79 18.30 11.02
N LEU A 194 15.75 17.82 10.23
CA LEU A 194 15.70 17.87 8.77
C LEU A 194 15.22 16.51 8.27
N LEU A 195 14.05 16.49 7.65
CA LEU A 195 13.40 15.28 7.15
C LEU A 195 13.29 15.37 5.61
N PRO A 196 14.37 15.10 4.87
CA PRO A 196 14.29 15.04 3.41
C PRO A 196 13.44 13.83 3.04
N GLY A 197 12.32 14.09 2.37
CA GLY A 197 11.40 13.07 1.88
C GLY A 197 11.93 12.33 0.66
#